data_368277823f2374bf17c15aa7def30e29
#
_entry.id   368277823f2374bf17c15aa7def30e29
#
_cell.length_a   1.000
_cell.length_b   1.000
_cell.length_c   1.000
_cell.angle_alpha   90.00
_cell.angle_beta   90.00
_cell.angle_gamma   90.00
#
_symmetry.space_group_name_H-M   'P 1'
#
loop_
_entity.id
_entity.type
_entity.pdbx_description
1 polymer ?
#
loop_
_entity_poly.entity_id
_entity_poly.type
_entity_poly.pdbx_seq_one_letter_code
_entity_poly.pdbx_strand_id
1 'polypeptide(L)'
;GAEVQSVKDVNTQREYLWHGDERWWSGHSPILFPIVGGLWNGTCRADGQELHISKHGFVRRAPWHVVRVEADKAVLEFVSTVGTFAVFPYAFRLTATYTLEQRKLRAEFQVENLGGTSFCFQLGGHPAITLPNWSEENTLDGYLRLEGTPTHVLRAGEQGCLEPNTFPVPLNAEGLVPLTVETFSHEALIFDAHQVHAATVLTP
;
A
#
# COMPACT_ATOMS: atom_id res chain seq x y z
N GLY A 1 2.52 10.97 7.93
CA GLY A 1 2.96 10.36 6.68
C GLY A 1 2.84 11.33 5.52
N ALA A 2 3.34 10.97 4.38
CA ALA A 2 3.23 11.73 3.14
C ALA A 2 2.16 11.09 2.22
N GLU A 3 1.06 10.63 2.77
CA GLU A 3 0.02 9.96 2.02
C GLU A 3 -0.89 10.94 1.28
N VAL A 4 -1.36 10.54 0.10
CA VAL A 4 -2.38 11.28 -0.66
C VAL A 4 -3.71 11.17 0.08
N GLN A 5 -4.33 12.31 0.39
CA GLN A 5 -5.57 12.38 1.18
C GLN A 5 -6.83 12.47 0.30
N SER A 6 -6.70 12.97 -0.92
CA SER A 6 -7.84 13.20 -1.82
C SER A 6 -7.39 13.21 -3.27
N VAL A 7 -8.14 12.57 -4.13
CA VAL A 7 -8.02 12.62 -5.60
C VAL A 7 -9.40 12.88 -6.18
N LYS A 8 -9.64 14.08 -6.68
CA LYS A 8 -10.95 14.52 -7.19
C LYS A 8 -10.93 14.85 -8.67
N ASP A 9 -11.97 14.46 -9.36
CA ASP A 9 -12.28 15.02 -10.68
C ASP A 9 -12.81 16.44 -10.50
N VAL A 10 -12.16 17.42 -11.15
CA VAL A 10 -12.51 18.84 -10.99
C VAL A 10 -13.87 19.21 -11.57
N ASN A 11 -14.35 18.48 -12.58
CA ASN A 11 -15.62 18.77 -13.25
C ASN A 11 -16.81 18.14 -12.52
N THR A 12 -16.66 16.87 -12.10
CA THR A 12 -17.74 16.11 -11.48
C THR A 12 -17.70 16.18 -9.96
N GLN A 13 -16.62 16.68 -9.37
CA GLN A 13 -16.33 16.69 -7.92
C GLN A 13 -16.27 15.27 -7.30
N ARG A 14 -16.19 14.23 -8.12
CA ARG A 14 -16.09 12.84 -7.67
C ARG A 14 -14.76 12.63 -6.95
N GLU A 15 -14.83 12.13 -5.71
CA GLU A 15 -13.68 11.64 -4.95
C GLU A 15 -13.39 10.18 -5.30
N TYR A 16 -12.12 9.85 -5.51
CA TYR A 16 -11.65 8.50 -5.83
C TYR A 16 -10.97 7.79 -4.67
N LEU A 17 -10.53 8.51 -3.63
CA LEU A 17 -9.95 7.91 -2.45
C LEU A 17 -10.97 7.79 -1.33
N TRP A 18 -10.79 6.77 -0.52
CA TRP A 18 -11.49 6.59 0.75
C TRP A 18 -11.26 7.79 1.66
N HIS A 19 -12.29 8.23 2.36
CA HIS A 19 -12.28 9.45 3.17
C HIS A 19 -11.78 9.25 4.61
N GLY A 20 -11.29 8.04 4.97
CA GLY A 20 -10.68 7.79 6.28
C GLY A 20 -11.69 7.66 7.42
N ASP A 21 -12.85 7.03 7.21
CA ASP A 21 -13.83 6.80 8.28
C ASP A 21 -13.23 5.86 9.34
N GLU A 22 -13.05 6.39 10.56
CA GLU A 22 -12.43 5.68 11.69
C GLU A 22 -13.18 4.41 12.12
N ARG A 23 -14.46 4.30 11.80
CA ARG A 23 -15.26 3.08 12.08
C ARG A 23 -14.70 1.86 11.33
N TRP A 24 -14.04 2.11 10.19
CA TRP A 24 -13.50 1.08 9.31
C TRP A 24 -11.99 1.18 9.20
N TRP A 25 -11.50 2.27 8.69
CA TRP A 25 -10.07 2.50 8.52
C TRP A 25 -9.76 4.00 8.33
N SER A 26 -8.96 4.57 9.22
CA SER A 26 -8.61 5.99 9.24
C SER A 26 -7.54 6.41 8.21
N GLY A 27 -6.87 5.47 7.54
CA GLY A 27 -5.89 5.77 6.50
C GLY A 27 -6.54 6.09 5.15
N HIS A 28 -5.78 6.70 4.23
CA HIS A 28 -6.20 7.04 2.87
C HIS A 28 -5.30 6.35 1.83
N SER A 29 -4.00 6.61 1.89
CA SER A 29 -3.01 6.10 0.94
C SER A 29 -1.61 6.02 1.56
N PRO A 30 -1.44 5.35 2.71
CA PRO A 30 -0.17 5.36 3.42
C PRO A 30 0.97 4.73 2.63
N ILE A 31 2.19 5.25 2.87
CA ILE A 31 3.43 4.67 2.40
C ILE A 31 3.90 3.65 3.43
N LEU A 32 4.21 2.45 2.97
CA LEU A 32 4.63 1.33 3.80
C LEU A 32 6.14 1.15 3.67
N PHE A 33 6.89 1.30 4.79
CA PHE A 33 8.34 1.16 4.85
C PHE A 33 8.80 1.04 6.31
N PRO A 34 9.83 0.26 6.64
CA PRO A 34 10.67 -0.57 5.78
C PRO A 34 10.14 -1.98 5.54
N ILE A 35 8.91 -2.29 5.95
CA ILE A 35 8.24 -3.56 5.67
C ILE A 35 6.83 -3.34 5.14
N VAL A 36 6.34 -4.31 4.37
CA VAL A 36 4.95 -4.41 3.90
C VAL A 36 4.33 -5.66 4.55
N GLY A 37 3.15 -5.52 5.14
CA GLY A 37 2.54 -6.61 5.92
C GLY A 37 3.09 -6.71 7.34
N GLY A 38 2.94 -7.88 7.95
CA GLY A 38 3.41 -8.20 9.28
C GLY A 38 4.72 -9.00 9.29
N LEU A 39 5.35 -9.06 10.44
CA LEU A 39 6.46 -9.97 10.74
C LEU A 39 5.97 -10.97 11.77
N TRP A 40 6.44 -12.22 11.69
CA TRP A 40 6.15 -13.23 12.71
C TRP A 40 6.63 -12.75 14.07
N ASN A 41 5.74 -12.73 15.06
CA ASN A 41 5.96 -12.14 16.39
C ASN A 41 6.47 -10.68 16.36
N GLY A 42 6.19 -9.93 15.27
CA GLY A 42 6.63 -8.55 15.10
C GLY A 42 8.14 -8.38 14.95
N THR A 43 8.90 -9.46 14.67
CA THR A 43 10.37 -9.45 14.66
C THR A 43 10.96 -9.93 13.34
N CYS A 44 12.14 -9.43 13.02
CA CYS A 44 13.02 -9.97 11.99
C CYS A 44 14.48 -9.87 12.44
N ARG A 45 15.39 -10.46 11.67
CA ARG A 45 16.83 -10.37 11.92
C ARG A 45 17.54 -9.70 10.77
N ALA A 46 18.40 -8.74 11.09
CA ALA A 46 19.29 -8.09 10.14
C ALA A 46 20.66 -7.87 10.81
N ASP A 47 21.72 -8.21 10.12
CA ASP A 47 23.12 -8.07 10.59
C ASP A 47 23.36 -8.67 11.99
N GLY A 48 22.74 -9.82 12.28
CA GLY A 48 22.85 -10.51 13.57
C GLY A 48 22.02 -9.90 14.70
N GLN A 49 21.33 -8.81 14.48
CA GLN A 49 20.45 -8.14 15.44
C GLN A 49 18.99 -8.52 15.23
N GLU A 50 18.24 -8.64 16.32
CA GLU A 50 16.79 -8.76 16.27
C GLU A 50 16.16 -7.37 16.23
N LEU A 51 15.30 -7.16 15.24
CA LEU A 51 14.58 -5.90 15.01
C LEU A 51 13.09 -6.10 15.27
N HIS A 52 12.47 -5.15 15.94
CA HIS A 52 11.04 -5.13 16.22
C HIS A 52 10.38 -4.05 15.37
N ILE A 53 9.65 -4.45 14.33
CA ILE A 53 9.02 -3.53 13.39
C ILE A 53 7.52 -3.82 13.33
N SER A 54 6.71 -2.82 13.62
CA SER A 54 5.25 -2.94 13.56
C SER A 54 4.74 -3.19 12.15
N LYS A 55 3.56 -3.80 12.00
CA LYS A 55 2.88 -4.04 10.71
C LYS A 55 2.93 -2.77 9.84
N HIS A 56 3.43 -2.90 8.62
CA HIS A 56 3.63 -1.82 7.63
C HIS A 56 4.70 -0.79 7.98
N GLY A 57 5.56 -1.05 8.96
CA GLY A 57 6.63 -0.13 9.33
C GLY A 57 6.14 1.15 10.01
N PHE A 58 6.94 2.21 9.92
CA PHE A 58 6.75 3.41 10.74
C PHE A 58 6.59 4.72 9.94
N VAL A 59 7.02 4.80 8.69
CA VAL A 59 7.03 6.07 7.95
C VAL A 59 5.65 6.68 7.71
N ARG A 60 4.61 5.84 7.68
CA ARG A 60 3.21 6.26 7.52
C ARG A 60 2.68 7.15 8.64
N ARG A 61 3.33 7.14 9.81
CA ARG A 61 2.97 7.97 10.99
C ARG A 61 4.03 9.01 11.31
N ALA A 62 5.12 9.02 10.57
CA ALA A 62 6.21 9.96 10.79
C ALA A 62 5.90 11.34 10.19
N PRO A 63 6.44 12.43 10.76
CA PRO A 63 6.43 13.73 10.11
C PRO A 63 7.41 13.73 8.93
N TRP A 64 6.94 14.17 7.75
CA TRP A 64 7.75 14.33 6.56
C TRP A 64 8.08 15.80 6.32
N HIS A 65 9.23 16.04 5.74
CA HIS A 65 9.63 17.37 5.30
C HIS A 65 9.14 17.61 3.86
N VAL A 66 8.54 18.78 3.63
CA VAL A 66 8.14 19.22 2.30
C VAL A 66 9.35 19.87 1.63
N VAL A 67 9.89 19.22 0.60
CA VAL A 67 11.05 19.70 -0.15
C VAL A 67 10.64 20.72 -1.20
N ARG A 68 9.54 20.42 -1.93
CA ARG A 68 9.08 21.24 -3.06
C ARG A 68 7.59 21.03 -3.32
N VAL A 69 6.90 22.11 -3.66
CA VAL A 69 5.51 22.07 -4.14
C VAL A 69 5.40 22.97 -5.36
N GLU A 70 4.82 22.43 -6.42
CA GLU A 70 4.49 23.11 -7.67
C GLU A 70 3.00 22.90 -7.99
N ALA A 71 2.53 23.44 -9.08
CA ALA A 71 1.13 23.33 -9.47
C ALA A 71 0.67 21.88 -9.69
N ASP A 72 1.55 21.04 -10.19
CA ASP A 72 1.30 19.64 -10.58
C ASP A 72 2.24 18.64 -9.92
N LYS A 73 3.11 19.09 -9.00
CA LYS A 73 4.14 18.25 -8.38
C LYS A 73 4.36 18.58 -6.91
N ALA A 74 4.50 17.56 -6.10
CA ALA A 74 4.94 17.67 -4.72
C ALA A 74 6.08 16.68 -4.44
N VAL A 75 7.10 17.13 -3.72
CA VAL A 75 8.23 16.31 -3.29
C VAL A 75 8.35 16.42 -1.77
N LEU A 76 8.29 15.27 -1.11
CA LEU A 76 8.41 15.15 0.33
C LEU A 76 9.54 14.17 0.66
N GLU A 77 10.23 14.39 1.77
CA GLU A 77 11.27 13.49 2.23
C GLU A 77 11.09 13.11 3.70
N PHE A 78 11.55 11.92 4.03
CA PHE A 78 11.74 11.43 5.37
C PHE A 78 13.18 10.93 5.50
N VAL A 79 13.91 11.45 6.46
CA VAL A 79 15.29 11.01 6.77
C VAL A 79 15.27 10.26 8.09
N SER A 80 16.02 9.16 8.16
CA SER A 80 16.20 8.40 9.40
C SER A 80 16.62 9.32 10.55
N THR A 81 16.07 9.06 11.72
CA THR A 81 16.29 9.85 12.94
C THR A 81 16.86 8.98 14.04
N VAL A 82 17.32 9.57 15.14
CA VAL A 82 17.73 8.81 16.33
C VAL A 82 16.64 7.84 16.77
N GLY A 83 15.36 8.24 16.71
CA GLY A 83 14.23 7.38 17.05
C GLY A 83 14.05 6.19 16.11
N THR A 84 14.30 6.36 14.81
CA THR A 84 14.19 5.26 13.85
C THR A 84 15.35 4.28 13.94
N PHE A 85 16.54 4.70 14.38
CA PHE A 85 17.67 3.79 14.59
C PHE A 85 17.39 2.73 15.66
N ALA A 86 16.53 3.00 16.64
CA ALA A 86 16.13 2.03 17.65
C ALA A 86 15.28 0.87 17.07
N VAL A 87 14.63 1.09 15.92
CA VAL A 87 13.72 0.13 15.27
C VAL A 87 14.32 -0.44 13.99
N PHE A 88 15.04 0.41 13.24
CA PHE A 88 15.68 0.10 11.96
C PHE A 88 17.02 0.82 11.90
N PRO A 89 18.14 0.16 12.28
CA PRO A 89 19.42 0.81 12.58
C PRO A 89 20.23 1.17 11.32
N TYR A 90 19.59 1.70 10.33
CA TYR A 90 20.23 2.10 9.07
C TYR A 90 19.94 3.58 8.76
N ALA A 91 20.96 4.26 8.26
CA ALA A 91 20.82 5.64 7.77
C ALA A 91 20.25 5.63 6.36
N PHE A 92 19.09 6.26 6.18
CA PHE A 92 18.42 6.32 4.89
C PHE A 92 17.68 7.65 4.69
N ARG A 93 17.40 7.97 3.43
CA ARG A 93 16.41 8.94 3.00
C ARG A 93 15.37 8.24 2.15
N LEU A 94 14.11 8.50 2.43
CA LEU A 94 12.97 8.10 1.60
C LEU A 94 12.35 9.36 1.03
N THR A 95 12.33 9.48 -0.28
CA THR A 95 11.69 10.59 -1.01
C THR A 95 10.43 10.09 -1.69
N ALA A 96 9.33 10.80 -1.50
CA ALA A 96 8.07 10.60 -2.20
C ALA A 96 7.84 11.78 -3.15
N THR A 97 7.68 11.48 -4.43
CA THR A 97 7.36 12.45 -5.47
C THR A 97 5.99 12.12 -6.04
N TYR A 98 5.07 13.06 -5.94
CA TYR A 98 3.75 12.98 -6.56
C TYR A 98 3.69 13.95 -7.72
N THR A 99 3.27 13.46 -8.88
CA THR A 99 3.11 14.28 -10.09
C THR A 99 1.72 14.04 -10.67
N LEU A 100 1.01 15.13 -10.97
CA LEU A 100 -0.29 15.08 -11.62
C LEU A 100 -0.09 15.35 -13.11
N GLU A 101 -0.33 14.34 -13.94
CA GLU A 101 -0.19 14.39 -15.39
C GLU A 101 -1.56 14.16 -16.04
N GLN A 102 -2.22 15.22 -16.47
CA GLN A 102 -3.57 15.14 -17.04
C GLN A 102 -4.56 14.45 -16.07
N ARG A 103 -4.89 13.19 -16.31
CA ARG A 103 -5.79 12.35 -15.51
C ARG A 103 -5.06 11.25 -14.75
N LYS A 104 -3.76 11.38 -14.56
CA LYS A 104 -2.92 10.40 -13.87
C LYS A 104 -2.26 11.05 -12.67
N LEU A 105 -2.35 10.40 -11.53
CA LEU A 105 -1.51 10.67 -10.38
C LEU A 105 -0.38 9.64 -10.38
N ARG A 106 0.86 10.09 -10.52
CA ARG A 106 2.06 9.29 -10.42
C ARG A 106 2.63 9.45 -9.01
N ALA A 107 2.93 8.34 -8.35
CA ALA A 107 3.68 8.31 -7.11
C ALA A 107 5.02 7.59 -7.36
N GLU A 108 6.12 8.26 -7.09
CA GLU A 108 7.47 7.71 -7.22
C GLU A 108 8.15 7.75 -5.85
N PHE A 109 8.72 6.61 -5.44
CA PHE A 109 9.43 6.49 -4.18
C PHE A 109 10.89 6.15 -4.43
N GLN A 110 11.79 6.91 -3.80
CA GLN A 110 13.22 6.69 -3.88
C GLN A 110 13.77 6.45 -2.48
N VAL A 111 14.49 5.34 -2.31
CA VAL A 111 15.24 5.03 -1.08
C VAL A 111 16.72 5.23 -1.35
N GLU A 112 17.34 6.09 -0.57
CA GLU A 112 18.78 6.36 -0.60
C GLU A 112 19.40 5.82 0.68
N ASN A 113 20.45 5.02 0.55
CA ASN A 113 21.27 4.59 1.67
C ASN A 113 22.30 5.69 2.00
N LEU A 114 22.17 6.30 3.17
CA LEU A 114 23.07 7.35 3.65
C LEU A 114 24.20 6.81 4.53
N GLY A 115 24.20 5.50 4.81
CA GLY A 115 25.21 4.84 5.62
C GLY A 115 26.20 4.02 4.80
N GLY A 116 27.15 3.36 5.49
CA GLY A 116 28.14 2.48 4.86
C GLY A 116 27.70 1.00 4.80
N THR A 117 26.59 0.63 5.44
CA THR A 117 26.10 -0.75 5.51
C THR A 117 24.90 -0.94 4.61
N SER A 118 24.91 -1.98 3.79
CA SER A 118 23.74 -2.36 2.97
C SER A 118 22.59 -2.80 3.86
N PHE A 119 21.36 -2.55 3.46
CA PHE A 119 20.17 -3.05 4.15
C PHE A 119 19.11 -3.52 3.17
N CYS A 120 18.28 -4.45 3.62
CA CYS A 120 17.09 -4.89 2.89
C CYS A 120 15.87 -4.13 3.40
N PHE A 121 14.93 -3.86 2.51
CA PHE A 121 13.65 -3.24 2.84
C PHE A 121 12.54 -3.73 1.90
N GLN A 122 11.32 -3.53 2.32
CA GLN A 122 10.14 -3.58 1.48
C GLN A 122 9.53 -2.18 1.44
N LEU A 123 8.95 -1.83 0.31
CA LEU A 123 8.31 -0.54 0.08
C LEU A 123 6.99 -0.75 -0.65
N GLY A 124 5.95 -0.08 -0.22
CA GLY A 124 4.64 -0.14 -0.86
C GLY A 124 3.82 1.12 -0.71
N GLY A 125 2.90 1.34 -1.65
CA GLY A 125 1.80 2.26 -1.50
C GLY A 125 0.52 1.49 -1.15
N HIS A 126 -0.35 2.07 -0.35
CA HIS A 126 -1.58 1.42 0.11
C HIS A 126 -2.80 2.33 -0.14
N PRO A 127 -3.11 2.68 -1.41
CA PRO A 127 -4.23 3.55 -1.71
C PRO A 127 -5.55 2.83 -1.43
N ALA A 128 -6.45 3.47 -0.68
CA ALA A 128 -7.83 3.03 -0.54
C ALA A 128 -8.70 3.75 -1.58
N ILE A 129 -9.32 2.96 -2.44
CA ILE A 129 -10.22 3.47 -3.49
C ILE A 129 -11.65 3.46 -2.96
N THR A 130 -12.36 4.58 -3.11
CA THR A 130 -13.78 4.62 -2.76
C THR A 130 -14.63 3.97 -3.84
N LEU A 131 -15.63 3.21 -3.41
CA LEU A 131 -16.65 2.63 -4.28
C LEU A 131 -17.90 3.51 -4.16
N PRO A 132 -18.35 4.18 -5.22
CA PRO A 132 -19.37 5.24 -5.14
C PRO A 132 -20.74 4.75 -4.66
N ASN A 133 -21.04 3.48 -4.89
CA ASN A 133 -22.31 2.85 -4.52
C ASN A 133 -22.15 1.87 -3.35
N TRP A 134 -21.04 1.94 -2.61
CA TRP A 134 -20.81 1.05 -1.48
C TRP A 134 -21.88 1.22 -0.38
N SER A 135 -22.37 0.11 0.11
CA SER A 135 -23.28 0.02 1.26
C SER A 135 -22.98 -1.25 2.04
N GLU A 136 -23.18 -1.22 3.36
CA GLU A 136 -23.04 -2.40 4.23
C GLU A 136 -24.03 -3.53 3.87
N GLU A 137 -25.10 -3.20 3.16
CA GLU A 137 -26.14 -4.16 2.72
C GLU A 137 -25.78 -4.83 1.38
N ASN A 138 -24.81 -4.31 0.66
CA ASN A 138 -24.41 -4.85 -0.62
C ASN A 138 -23.68 -6.20 -0.45
N THR A 139 -24.07 -7.17 -1.24
CA THR A 139 -23.36 -8.44 -1.35
C THR A 139 -22.24 -8.40 -2.40
N LEU A 140 -22.29 -7.42 -3.30
CA LEU A 140 -21.34 -7.20 -4.38
C LEU A 140 -21.25 -5.71 -4.69
N ASP A 141 -20.04 -5.13 -4.56
CA ASP A 141 -19.79 -3.70 -4.77
C ASP A 141 -19.15 -3.37 -6.14
N GLY A 142 -18.87 -4.37 -6.92
CA GLY A 142 -18.21 -4.24 -8.22
C GLY A 142 -17.21 -5.35 -8.47
N TYR A 143 -16.26 -5.07 -9.37
CA TYR A 143 -15.26 -6.06 -9.78
C TYR A 143 -13.89 -5.44 -9.94
N LEU A 144 -12.84 -6.28 -9.84
CA LEU A 144 -11.51 -5.94 -10.32
C LEU A 144 -11.24 -6.69 -11.63
N ARG A 145 -10.81 -5.93 -12.64
CA ARG A 145 -10.14 -6.49 -13.81
C ARG A 145 -8.65 -6.44 -13.59
N LEU A 146 -8.01 -7.59 -13.59
CA LEU A 146 -6.57 -7.72 -13.42
C LEU A 146 -5.89 -7.72 -14.80
N GLU A 147 -4.77 -7.00 -14.92
CA GLU A 147 -3.93 -7.00 -16.12
C GLU A 147 -2.65 -7.77 -15.82
N GLY A 148 -2.43 -8.85 -16.57
CA GLY A 148 -1.35 -9.81 -16.39
C GLY A 148 -1.78 -11.24 -16.66
N THR A 149 -1.07 -12.18 -16.07
CA THR A 149 -1.37 -13.62 -16.17
C THR A 149 -1.45 -14.25 -14.77
N PRO A 150 -2.46 -13.88 -13.97
CA PRO A 150 -2.59 -14.41 -12.62
C PRO A 150 -2.93 -15.91 -12.67
N THR A 151 -2.08 -16.73 -12.05
CA THR A 151 -2.24 -18.19 -11.99
C THR A 151 -2.69 -18.65 -10.61
N HIS A 152 -2.33 -17.90 -9.58
CA HIS A 152 -2.66 -18.20 -8.19
C HIS A 152 -2.58 -16.94 -7.33
N VAL A 153 -3.09 -17.04 -6.11
CA VAL A 153 -2.92 -16.03 -5.05
C VAL A 153 -2.27 -16.67 -3.83
N LEU A 154 -1.52 -15.87 -3.10
CA LEU A 154 -1.14 -16.13 -1.72
C LEU A 154 -2.14 -15.43 -0.80
N ARG A 155 -2.24 -15.89 0.44
CA ARG A 155 -3.10 -15.32 1.47
C ARG A 155 -2.30 -14.84 2.67
N ALA A 156 -2.84 -13.86 3.37
CA ALA A 156 -2.37 -13.50 4.68
C ALA A 156 -2.98 -14.46 5.70
N GLY A 157 -2.13 -15.11 6.46
CA GLY A 157 -2.48 -16.00 7.54
C GLY A 157 -2.28 -15.35 8.90
N GLU A 158 -1.89 -16.17 9.87
CA GLU A 158 -1.67 -15.73 11.24
C GLU A 158 -0.65 -14.58 11.32
N GLN A 159 -0.97 -13.56 12.11
CA GLN A 159 -0.17 -12.34 12.32
C GLN A 159 0.10 -11.51 11.05
N GLY A 160 -0.70 -11.71 9.98
CA GLY A 160 -0.51 -11.01 8.70
C GLY A 160 0.73 -11.47 7.92
N CYS A 161 1.27 -12.66 8.24
CA CYS A 161 2.33 -13.30 7.48
C CYS A 161 1.75 -14.12 6.32
N LEU A 162 2.58 -14.40 5.32
CA LEU A 162 2.16 -15.22 4.19
C LEU A 162 1.92 -16.68 4.59
N GLU A 163 0.83 -17.27 4.13
CA GLU A 163 0.64 -18.72 4.17
C GLU A 163 1.56 -19.41 3.16
N PRO A 164 2.01 -20.65 3.46
CA PRO A 164 2.93 -21.36 2.57
C PRO A 164 2.27 -21.92 1.29
N ASN A 165 0.94 -21.93 1.25
CA ASN A 165 0.17 -22.52 0.15
C ASN A 165 -0.30 -21.45 -0.84
N THR A 166 -0.51 -21.89 -2.09
CA THR A 166 -1.16 -21.10 -3.13
C THR A 166 -2.63 -21.49 -3.26
N PHE A 167 -3.47 -20.54 -3.69
CA PHE A 167 -4.90 -20.72 -3.85
C PHE A 167 -5.34 -20.27 -5.26
N PRO A 168 -6.44 -20.78 -5.78
CA PRO A 168 -6.99 -20.30 -7.05
C PRO A 168 -7.32 -18.81 -7.00
N VAL A 169 -7.12 -18.11 -8.10
CA VAL A 169 -7.60 -16.72 -8.24
C VAL A 169 -9.13 -16.74 -8.25
N PRO A 170 -9.83 -15.95 -7.42
CA PRO A 170 -11.29 -15.95 -7.34
C PRO A 170 -11.91 -15.19 -8.52
N LEU A 171 -11.88 -15.77 -9.71
CA LEU A 171 -12.46 -15.20 -10.93
C LEU A 171 -13.87 -15.70 -11.16
N ASN A 172 -14.76 -14.80 -11.59
CA ASN A 172 -16.08 -15.15 -12.12
C ASN A 172 -15.98 -15.67 -13.58
N ALA A 173 -17.12 -15.97 -14.21
CA ALA A 173 -17.14 -16.49 -15.58
C ALA A 173 -16.59 -15.52 -16.63
N GLU A 174 -16.60 -14.22 -16.35
CA GLU A 174 -16.07 -13.14 -17.19
C GLU A 174 -14.58 -12.86 -16.94
N GLY A 175 -13.93 -13.62 -16.03
CA GLY A 175 -12.52 -13.41 -15.66
C GLY A 175 -12.29 -12.19 -14.76
N LEU A 176 -13.28 -11.76 -14.01
CA LEU A 176 -13.21 -10.63 -13.08
C LEU A 176 -13.20 -11.12 -11.63
N VAL A 177 -12.49 -10.42 -10.77
CA VAL A 177 -12.51 -10.67 -9.31
C VAL A 177 -13.70 -9.90 -8.71
N PRO A 178 -14.70 -10.57 -8.12
CA PRO A 178 -15.83 -9.88 -7.48
C PRO A 178 -15.38 -9.18 -6.18
N LEU A 179 -15.84 -7.96 -5.95
CA LEU A 179 -15.62 -7.21 -4.73
C LEU A 179 -16.72 -7.59 -3.72
N THR A 180 -16.46 -8.63 -2.94
CA THR A 180 -17.35 -9.16 -1.90
C THR A 180 -16.59 -9.37 -0.60
N VAL A 181 -17.29 -9.46 0.51
CA VAL A 181 -16.71 -9.82 1.81
C VAL A 181 -16.02 -11.19 1.75
N GLU A 182 -16.62 -12.15 1.03
CA GLU A 182 -16.05 -13.50 0.89
C GLU A 182 -14.71 -13.50 0.15
N THR A 183 -14.59 -12.72 -0.94
CA THR A 183 -13.35 -12.58 -1.72
C THR A 183 -12.16 -12.14 -0.84
N PHE A 184 -12.43 -11.29 0.15
CA PHE A 184 -11.40 -10.73 1.04
C PHE A 184 -11.44 -11.29 2.45
N SER A 185 -12.11 -12.43 2.68
CA SER A 185 -12.21 -13.07 4.00
C SER A 185 -10.86 -13.45 4.62
N HIS A 186 -9.80 -13.53 3.81
CA HIS A 186 -8.41 -13.75 4.23
C HIS A 186 -7.54 -12.48 4.13
N GLU A 187 -8.09 -11.33 4.46
CA GLU A 187 -7.48 -9.98 4.42
C GLU A 187 -7.13 -9.50 3.00
N ALA A 188 -6.38 -10.26 2.21
CA ALA A 188 -5.84 -9.80 0.93
C ALA A 188 -5.72 -10.93 -0.10
N LEU A 189 -5.82 -10.56 -1.37
CA LEU A 189 -5.35 -11.36 -2.50
C LEU A 189 -3.94 -10.91 -2.84
N ILE A 190 -2.95 -11.78 -2.66
CA ILE A 190 -1.55 -11.43 -2.83
C ILE A 190 -1.02 -12.12 -4.07
N PHE A 191 -0.56 -11.33 -5.04
CA PHE A 191 0.03 -11.79 -6.29
C PHE A 191 1.54 -11.59 -6.23
N ASP A 192 2.29 -12.67 -6.26
CA ASP A 192 3.75 -12.67 -6.33
C ASP A 192 4.27 -12.75 -7.78
N ALA A 193 5.58 -12.81 -7.94
CA ALA A 193 6.26 -13.04 -9.23
C ALA A 193 5.77 -12.15 -10.39
N HIS A 194 5.32 -10.92 -10.08
CA HIS A 194 4.82 -9.96 -11.08
C HIS A 194 3.65 -10.48 -11.94
N GLN A 195 2.83 -11.40 -11.42
CA GLN A 195 1.67 -11.96 -12.12
C GLN A 195 0.67 -10.89 -12.56
N VAL A 196 0.54 -9.83 -11.77
CA VAL A 196 -0.38 -8.70 -12.01
C VAL A 196 0.43 -7.41 -11.98
N HIS A 197 0.25 -6.55 -12.98
CA HIS A 197 0.93 -5.26 -13.09
C HIS A 197 -0.04 -4.07 -13.09
N ALA A 198 -1.33 -4.31 -13.28
CA ALA A 198 -2.37 -3.31 -13.12
C ALA A 198 -3.70 -3.95 -12.71
N ALA A 199 -4.55 -3.15 -12.08
CA ALA A 199 -5.92 -3.52 -11.76
C ALA A 199 -6.85 -2.35 -12.04
N THR A 200 -8.00 -2.64 -12.64
CA THR A 200 -9.06 -1.66 -12.88
C THR A 200 -10.25 -1.98 -11.98
N VAL A 201 -10.70 -1.00 -11.22
CA VAL A 201 -11.94 -1.10 -10.45
C VAL A 201 -13.12 -0.80 -11.37
N LEU A 202 -14.04 -1.75 -11.46
CA LEU A 202 -15.30 -1.62 -12.21
C LEU A 202 -16.44 -1.52 -11.20
N THR A 203 -17.16 -0.42 -11.24
CA THR A 203 -18.36 -0.20 -10.40
C THR A 203 -19.61 -0.24 -11.25
N PRO A 204 -20.76 -0.67 -10.70
CA PRO A 204 -22.04 -0.61 -11.38
C PRO A 204 -22.42 0.79 -11.86
#